data_688c178d5a7d6a44f1e5d0ca32ab267d
#
_entry.id   688c178d5a7d6a44f1e5d0ca32ab267d
#
_cell.length_a   1.000
_cell.length_b   1.000
_cell.length_c   1.000
_cell.angle_alpha   90.00
_cell.angle_beta   90.00
_cell.angle_gamma   90.00
#
_symmetry.space_group_name_H-M   'P 1'
#
loop_
_entity.id
_entity.type
_entity.pdbx_description
1 polymer ?
#
loop_
_entity_poly.entity_id
_entity_poly.type
_entity_poly.pdbx_seq_one_letter_code
_entity_poly.pdbx_strand_id
1 'polypeptide(L)'
;MPQDSKNQIPQLAIKLQGGIGNQLFQQCFAEYLSQGCDLTLAYLVDGFSKDPYGRKNIVKRLLPNAIFLNQKDLVLSSCRLLNESVLQGTLDPVLLKALLSSQGIGTCILEGYWQDLRYISQQQIRSIKKSINDLKDRSSIMDYCDFQKKILESKNSIAVHVRRHDYKHHGICEEMYYIDSLNMIKNNFKDTNIFVFSDEPNYSDHFLRNAGFQTTITGCGDDLLDLLLIAQCKIHVIANSTYSWWGAMLSESICTIYPKPWSLVHQPSTTMFPVNWHAIEGAVQ
;
A
#
# COMPACT_ATOMS: atom_id res chain seq x y z
N MET A 1 35.50 10.92 -1.23
CA MET A 1 35.09 10.87 -2.64
C MET A 1 33.93 9.89 -2.72
N PRO A 2 32.75 10.26 -3.20
CA PRO A 2 31.67 9.29 -3.39
C PRO A 2 32.08 8.46 -4.60
N GLN A 3 32.29 7.16 -4.37
CA GLN A 3 32.53 6.18 -5.44
C GLN A 3 31.30 6.11 -6.35
N ASP A 4 31.53 6.03 -7.65
CA ASP A 4 30.55 5.87 -8.72
C ASP A 4 29.66 4.63 -8.50
N SER A 5 28.53 4.83 -7.81
CA SER A 5 27.52 3.79 -7.60
C SER A 5 26.70 3.45 -8.86
N LYS A 6 27.00 4.12 -9.99
CA LYS A 6 26.25 3.97 -11.24
C LYS A 6 26.61 2.75 -12.10
N ASN A 7 27.65 1.99 -11.76
CA ASN A 7 28.13 0.87 -12.58
C ASN A 7 28.05 -0.50 -11.89
N GLN A 8 27.47 -0.60 -10.69
CA GLN A 8 27.29 -1.91 -10.06
C GLN A 8 26.05 -2.58 -10.62
N ILE A 9 26.21 -3.78 -11.21
CA ILE A 9 25.08 -4.63 -11.62
C ILE A 9 24.32 -5.01 -10.33
N PRO A 10 23.02 -4.71 -10.23
CA PRO A 10 22.26 -5.05 -9.03
C PRO A 10 22.15 -6.58 -8.90
N GLN A 11 22.35 -7.08 -7.71
CA GLN A 11 22.20 -8.51 -7.40
C GLN A 11 20.75 -8.88 -7.15
N LEU A 12 19.94 -7.90 -6.74
CA LEU A 12 18.51 -8.03 -6.54
C LEU A 12 17.75 -6.93 -7.30
N ALA A 13 16.72 -7.30 -8.01
CA ALA A 13 15.83 -6.36 -8.67
C ALA A 13 14.37 -6.73 -8.40
N ILE A 14 13.52 -5.76 -8.09
CA ILE A 14 12.08 -6.00 -7.97
C ILE A 14 11.32 -5.27 -9.08
N LYS A 15 10.39 -5.99 -9.71
CA LYS A 15 9.49 -5.43 -10.71
C LYS A 15 8.35 -4.69 -10.04
N LEU A 16 8.39 -3.36 -10.10
CA LEU A 16 7.31 -2.54 -9.56
C LEU A 16 6.11 -2.55 -10.50
N GLN A 17 4.93 -2.79 -9.93
CA GLN A 17 3.68 -2.84 -10.68
C GLN A 17 2.47 -2.57 -9.77
N GLY A 18 1.34 -2.20 -10.38
CA GLY A 18 0.09 -1.97 -9.67
C GLY A 18 0.02 -0.61 -8.97
N GLY A 19 -1.00 -0.45 -8.12
CA GLY A 19 -1.25 0.78 -7.36
C GLY A 19 -0.25 1.00 -6.23
N ILE A 20 -0.38 2.14 -5.55
CA ILE A 20 0.51 2.59 -4.47
C ILE A 20 0.71 1.51 -3.41
N GLY A 21 -0.38 0.91 -2.90
CA GLY A 21 -0.28 -0.11 -1.87
C GLY A 21 0.54 -1.32 -2.30
N ASN A 22 0.37 -1.77 -3.55
CA ASN A 22 1.17 -2.88 -4.09
C ASN A 22 2.65 -2.51 -4.19
N GLN A 23 2.96 -1.31 -4.65
CA GLN A 23 4.34 -0.82 -4.76
C GLN A 23 5.02 -0.72 -3.39
N LEU A 24 4.29 -0.34 -2.33
CA LEU A 24 4.82 -0.30 -0.97
C LEU A 24 5.11 -1.71 -0.42
N PHE A 25 4.26 -2.70 -0.69
CA PHE A 25 4.56 -4.10 -0.35
C PHE A 25 5.80 -4.60 -1.08
N GLN A 26 5.90 -4.35 -2.38
CA GLN A 26 7.06 -4.70 -3.20
C GLN A 26 8.34 -4.06 -2.68
N GLN A 27 8.28 -2.77 -2.33
CA GLN A 27 9.40 -2.06 -1.71
C GLN A 27 9.84 -2.73 -0.42
N CYS A 28 8.91 -2.97 0.52
CA CYS A 28 9.22 -3.57 1.82
C CYS A 28 9.84 -4.95 1.68
N PHE A 29 9.30 -5.79 0.80
CA PHE A 29 9.84 -7.12 0.55
C PHE A 29 11.25 -7.08 -0.04
N ALA A 30 11.49 -6.23 -1.03
CA ALA A 30 12.80 -6.09 -1.64
C ALA A 30 13.85 -5.58 -0.64
N GLU A 31 13.49 -4.60 0.19
CA GLU A 31 14.34 -4.09 1.27
C GLU A 31 14.63 -5.17 2.32
N TYR A 32 13.61 -5.94 2.73
CA TYR A 32 13.78 -7.07 3.65
C TYR A 32 14.82 -8.07 3.15
N LEU A 33 14.75 -8.47 1.88
CA LEU A 33 15.69 -9.40 1.28
C LEU A 33 17.08 -8.78 1.09
N SER A 34 17.17 -7.54 0.61
CA SER A 34 18.46 -6.88 0.36
C SER A 34 19.24 -6.65 1.64
N GLN A 35 18.59 -6.21 2.71
CA GLN A 35 19.21 -6.02 4.02
C GLN A 35 19.66 -7.35 4.64
N GLY A 36 18.82 -8.39 4.56
CA GLY A 36 19.16 -9.72 5.07
C GLY A 36 20.32 -10.40 4.37
N CYS A 37 20.66 -9.99 3.14
CA CYS A 37 21.73 -10.56 2.32
C CYS A 37 22.89 -9.60 2.04
N ASP A 38 22.78 -8.34 2.42
CA ASP A 38 23.72 -7.25 2.05
C ASP A 38 23.89 -7.14 0.53
N LEU A 39 22.76 -6.99 -0.19
CA LEU A 39 22.71 -6.97 -1.64
C LEU A 39 22.39 -5.59 -2.19
N THR A 40 22.96 -5.26 -3.35
CA THR A 40 22.57 -4.09 -4.12
C THR A 40 21.20 -4.30 -4.76
N LEU A 41 20.23 -3.43 -4.38
CA LEU A 41 18.84 -3.47 -4.83
C LEU A 41 18.58 -2.46 -5.93
N ALA A 42 17.84 -2.88 -6.97
CA ALA A 42 17.25 -2.01 -7.97
C ALA A 42 15.73 -2.22 -8.11
N TYR A 43 15.04 -1.20 -8.59
CA TYR A 43 13.61 -1.22 -8.89
C TYR A 43 13.40 -1.17 -10.41
N LEU A 44 12.71 -2.18 -10.97
CA LEU A 44 12.39 -2.22 -12.39
C LEU A 44 11.05 -1.51 -12.62
N VAL A 45 11.03 -0.58 -13.58
CA VAL A 45 9.92 0.36 -13.77
C VAL A 45 9.19 0.23 -15.11
N ASP A 46 9.51 -0.78 -15.89
CA ASP A 46 8.92 -1.02 -17.23
C ASP A 46 7.39 -1.08 -17.22
N GLY A 47 6.80 -1.58 -16.13
CA GLY A 47 5.37 -1.80 -15.98
C GLY A 47 4.51 -0.54 -16.11
N PHE A 48 5.09 0.64 -15.78
CA PHE A 48 4.30 1.88 -15.73
C PHE A 48 4.11 2.54 -17.10
N SER A 49 4.96 2.30 -18.06
CA SER A 49 4.85 2.88 -19.42
C SER A 49 3.62 2.38 -20.19
N LYS A 50 3.08 1.23 -19.80
CA LYS A 50 1.92 0.56 -20.44
C LYS A 50 0.83 0.23 -19.44
N ASP A 51 0.83 0.85 -18.27
CA ASP A 51 -0.20 0.60 -17.27
C ASP A 51 -1.57 1.10 -17.76
N PRO A 52 -2.59 0.23 -17.87
CA PRO A 52 -3.88 0.58 -18.46
C PRO A 52 -4.66 1.61 -17.64
N TYR A 53 -4.28 1.81 -16.38
CA TYR A 53 -4.91 2.78 -15.47
C TYR A 53 -4.06 4.05 -15.28
N GLY A 54 -2.95 4.20 -16.02
CA GLY A 54 -2.06 5.35 -15.91
C GLY A 54 -1.34 5.49 -14.55
N ARG A 55 -1.16 4.38 -13.83
CA ARG A 55 -0.50 4.37 -12.53
C ARG A 55 0.95 4.83 -12.65
N LYS A 56 1.43 5.53 -11.63
CA LYS A 56 2.78 6.10 -11.61
C LYS A 56 3.67 5.32 -10.65
N ASN A 57 4.98 5.36 -10.90
CA ASN A 57 5.97 4.88 -9.95
C ASN A 57 6.05 5.84 -8.75
N ILE A 58 5.49 5.43 -7.61
CA ILE A 58 5.54 6.23 -6.38
C ILE A 58 6.78 5.98 -5.56
N VAL A 59 7.40 4.81 -5.68
CA VAL A 59 8.64 4.48 -4.95
C VAL A 59 9.74 5.47 -5.28
N LYS A 60 9.79 5.97 -6.54
CA LYS A 60 10.73 7.02 -6.95
C LYS A 60 10.53 8.34 -6.20
N ARG A 61 9.28 8.68 -5.82
CA ARG A 61 9.01 9.88 -5.01
C ARG A 61 9.47 9.69 -3.55
N LEU A 62 9.37 8.46 -3.03
CA LEU A 62 9.73 8.14 -1.64
C LEU A 62 11.22 7.87 -1.47
N LEU A 63 11.87 7.31 -2.48
CA LEU A 63 13.28 6.92 -2.49
C LEU A 63 14.02 7.52 -3.69
N PRO A 64 14.21 8.85 -3.76
CA PRO A 64 14.77 9.51 -4.96
C PRO A 64 16.21 9.06 -5.28
N ASN A 65 16.93 8.53 -4.32
CA ASN A 65 18.33 8.09 -4.47
C ASN A 65 18.45 6.58 -4.74
N ALA A 66 17.34 5.83 -4.82
CA ALA A 66 17.37 4.41 -5.15
C ALA A 66 17.70 4.17 -6.65
N ILE A 67 18.14 2.97 -6.96
CA ILE A 67 18.48 2.57 -8.33
C ILE A 67 17.19 2.17 -9.04
N PHE A 68 16.85 2.89 -10.13
CA PHE A 68 15.70 2.59 -10.99
C PHE A 68 16.21 2.23 -12.39
N LEU A 69 15.79 1.07 -12.88
CA LEU A 69 16.21 0.49 -14.16
C LEU A 69 15.01 0.02 -14.97
N ASN A 70 15.20 -0.16 -16.26
CA ASN A 70 14.32 -0.98 -17.09
C ASN A 70 14.92 -2.37 -17.24
N GLN A 71 14.10 -3.36 -17.51
CA GLN A 71 14.56 -4.75 -17.67
C GLN A 71 15.61 -4.88 -18.78
N LYS A 72 15.52 -4.07 -19.85
CA LYS A 72 16.51 -4.01 -20.93
C LYS A 72 17.91 -3.57 -20.48
N ASP A 73 18.02 -2.91 -19.34
CA ASP A 73 19.29 -2.42 -18.78
C ASP A 73 20.05 -3.54 -18.04
N LEU A 74 19.42 -4.70 -17.86
CA LEU A 74 20.00 -5.88 -17.22
C LEU A 74 20.59 -6.85 -18.26
N VAL A 75 21.64 -7.58 -17.86
CA VAL A 75 22.22 -8.68 -18.66
C VAL A 75 21.36 -9.93 -18.48
N LEU A 76 20.34 -10.09 -19.30
CA LEU A 76 19.29 -11.12 -19.14
C LEU A 76 19.82 -12.56 -19.08
N SER A 77 20.97 -12.85 -19.73
CA SER A 77 21.59 -14.18 -19.70
C SER A 77 22.09 -14.59 -18.30
N SER A 78 22.30 -13.62 -17.41
CA SER A 78 22.69 -13.86 -16.00
C SER A 78 21.56 -13.58 -15.00
N CYS A 79 20.35 -13.32 -15.47
CA CYS A 79 19.20 -13.04 -14.60
C CYS A 79 18.41 -14.31 -14.30
N ARG A 80 17.90 -14.39 -13.06
CA ARG A 80 16.91 -15.39 -12.64
C ARG A 80 15.62 -14.72 -12.17
N LEU A 81 14.51 -15.07 -12.80
CA LEU A 81 13.18 -14.63 -12.39
C LEU A 81 12.66 -15.50 -11.26
N LEU A 82 12.26 -14.87 -10.17
CA LEU A 82 11.60 -15.48 -9.01
C LEU A 82 10.17 -14.91 -8.91
N ASN A 83 9.20 -15.75 -9.25
CA ASN A 83 7.79 -15.36 -9.24
C ASN A 83 7.12 -15.79 -7.92
N GLU A 84 6.37 -14.89 -7.30
CA GLU A 84 5.66 -15.12 -6.04
C GLU A 84 4.72 -16.32 -6.11
N SER A 85 4.00 -16.50 -7.21
CA SER A 85 3.06 -17.62 -7.38
C SER A 85 3.73 -18.99 -7.38
N VAL A 86 4.99 -19.07 -7.83
CA VAL A 86 5.79 -20.30 -7.83
C VAL A 86 6.39 -20.57 -6.45
N LEU A 87 6.79 -19.51 -5.75
CA LEU A 87 7.44 -19.60 -4.44
C LEU A 87 6.45 -19.68 -3.29
N GLN A 88 5.16 -19.47 -3.55
CA GLN A 88 4.07 -19.47 -2.55
C GLN A 88 4.39 -18.65 -1.29
N GLY A 89 5.10 -17.52 -1.46
CA GLY A 89 5.47 -16.63 -0.38
C GLY A 89 6.54 -17.18 0.59
N THR A 90 7.36 -18.15 0.18
CA THR A 90 8.39 -18.79 1.04
C THR A 90 9.81 -18.24 0.85
N LEU A 91 9.99 -17.21 0.01
CA LEU A 91 11.32 -16.65 -0.22
C LEU A 91 11.78 -15.84 1.02
N ASP A 92 12.91 -16.24 1.56
CA ASP A 92 13.61 -15.55 2.64
C ASP A 92 15.07 -15.24 2.26
N PRO A 93 15.82 -14.46 3.07
CA PRO A 93 17.22 -14.14 2.80
C PRO A 93 18.13 -15.35 2.68
N VAL A 94 17.88 -16.44 3.42
CA VAL A 94 18.70 -17.65 3.36
C VAL A 94 18.55 -18.34 2.02
N LEU A 95 17.30 -18.56 1.58
CA LEU A 95 17.01 -19.16 0.29
C LEU A 95 17.53 -18.28 -0.85
N LEU A 96 17.34 -16.97 -0.80
CA LEU A 96 17.85 -16.04 -1.81
C LEU A 96 19.40 -16.13 -1.90
N LYS A 97 20.09 -16.14 -0.77
CA LYS A 97 21.55 -16.27 -0.71
C LYS A 97 22.03 -17.56 -1.34
N ALA A 98 21.36 -18.68 -1.09
CA ALA A 98 21.65 -19.97 -1.69
C ALA A 98 21.45 -19.93 -3.23
N LEU A 99 20.37 -19.28 -3.69
CA LEU A 99 20.09 -19.11 -5.12
C LEU A 99 21.15 -18.25 -5.81
N LEU A 100 21.58 -17.15 -5.21
CA LEU A 100 22.61 -16.26 -5.74
C LEU A 100 24.00 -16.92 -5.77
N SER A 101 24.25 -17.83 -4.82
CA SER A 101 25.53 -18.60 -4.78
C SER A 101 25.60 -19.67 -5.86
N SER A 102 24.50 -19.98 -6.55
CA SER A 102 24.51 -20.90 -7.70
C SER A 102 25.21 -20.25 -8.88
N GLN A 103 26.03 -21.04 -9.58
CA GLN A 103 26.89 -20.54 -10.66
C GLN A 103 26.11 -19.81 -11.76
N GLY A 104 26.59 -18.63 -12.16
CA GLY A 104 26.09 -17.87 -13.30
C GLY A 104 24.91 -16.94 -13.04
N ILE A 105 24.43 -16.82 -11.80
CA ILE A 105 23.35 -15.85 -11.47
C ILE A 105 23.98 -14.51 -11.07
N GLY A 106 23.79 -13.49 -11.91
CA GLY A 106 24.21 -12.11 -11.61
C GLY A 106 23.11 -11.30 -10.89
N THR A 107 21.83 -11.46 -11.32
CA THR A 107 20.70 -10.73 -10.77
C THR A 107 19.51 -11.65 -10.53
N CYS A 108 18.94 -11.62 -9.33
CA CYS A 108 17.60 -12.17 -9.07
C CYS A 108 16.54 -11.10 -9.30
N ILE A 109 15.58 -11.37 -10.18
CA ILE A 109 14.44 -10.51 -10.46
C ILE A 109 13.23 -11.06 -9.71
N LEU A 110 12.62 -10.24 -8.84
CA LEU A 110 11.43 -10.56 -8.09
C LEU A 110 10.18 -10.06 -8.83
N GLU A 111 9.22 -10.95 -9.06
CA GLU A 111 7.94 -10.62 -9.67
C GLU A 111 6.79 -11.12 -8.80
N GLY A 112 5.96 -10.20 -8.32
CA GLY A 112 4.84 -10.47 -7.44
C GLY A 112 4.44 -9.23 -6.64
N TYR A 113 3.46 -9.36 -5.75
CA TYR A 113 2.99 -8.29 -4.86
C TYR A 113 3.53 -8.41 -3.44
N TRP A 114 3.82 -9.64 -2.97
CA TRP A 114 4.45 -9.96 -1.69
C TRP A 114 3.70 -9.35 -0.49
N GLN A 115 2.36 -9.49 -0.52
CA GLN A 115 1.44 -8.89 0.46
C GLN A 115 1.42 -9.69 1.77
N ASP A 116 2.44 -9.49 2.60
CA ASP A 116 2.60 -10.23 3.85
C ASP A 116 3.31 -9.37 4.92
N LEU A 117 2.77 -9.37 6.16
CA LEU A 117 3.33 -8.64 7.29
C LEU A 117 4.73 -9.12 7.69
N ARG A 118 5.08 -10.37 7.39
CA ARG A 118 6.40 -10.94 7.72
C ARG A 118 7.56 -10.15 7.10
N TYR A 119 7.29 -9.43 6.01
CA TYR A 119 8.28 -8.64 5.27
C TYR A 119 8.29 -7.17 5.64
N ILE A 120 7.45 -6.76 6.59
CA ILE A 120 7.24 -5.35 6.94
C ILE A 120 7.71 -5.10 8.37
N SER A 121 8.78 -4.35 8.51
CA SER A 121 9.30 -3.93 9.81
C SER A 121 8.71 -2.59 10.25
N GLN A 122 8.70 -2.34 11.56
CA GLN A 122 8.33 -1.04 12.12
C GLN A 122 9.25 0.10 11.65
N GLN A 123 10.50 -0.22 11.32
CA GLN A 123 11.44 0.76 10.76
C GLN A 123 11.01 1.19 9.35
N GLN A 124 10.58 0.25 8.51
CA GLN A 124 10.08 0.56 7.17
C GLN A 124 8.79 1.39 7.22
N ILE A 125 7.84 1.04 8.10
CA ILE A 125 6.63 1.83 8.31
C ILE A 125 6.98 3.29 8.67
N ARG A 126 7.88 3.49 9.63
CA ARG A 126 8.34 4.83 10.01
C ARG A 126 9.05 5.56 8.88
N SER A 127 9.88 4.85 8.12
CA SER A 127 10.61 5.42 6.97
C SER A 127 9.65 5.87 5.87
N ILE A 128 8.68 5.04 5.49
CA ILE A 128 7.67 5.39 4.49
C ILE A 128 6.85 6.59 4.96
N LYS A 129 6.34 6.57 6.20
CA LYS A 129 5.58 7.69 6.78
C LYS A 129 6.40 8.98 6.76
N LYS A 130 7.68 8.91 7.13
CA LYS A 130 8.59 10.05 7.09
C LYS A 130 8.78 10.54 5.65
N SER A 131 9.07 9.67 4.69
CA SER A 131 9.27 10.05 3.29
C SER A 131 8.05 10.76 2.70
N ILE A 132 6.82 10.30 3.00
CA ILE A 132 5.60 10.99 2.56
C ILE A 132 5.47 12.35 3.26
N ASN A 133 5.77 12.44 4.56
CA ASN A 133 5.74 13.70 5.29
C ASN A 133 6.76 14.71 4.78
N ASP A 134 7.90 14.27 4.27
CA ASP A 134 8.99 15.12 3.77
C ASP A 134 8.73 15.58 2.31
N LEU A 135 7.63 15.19 1.65
CA LEU A 135 7.28 15.70 0.33
C LEU A 135 7.09 17.22 0.38
N LYS A 136 7.92 17.94 -0.38
CA LYS A 136 8.05 19.42 -0.30
C LYS A 136 6.78 20.18 -0.67
N ASP A 137 5.98 19.62 -1.59
CA ASP A 137 4.82 20.32 -2.15
C ASP A 137 3.56 20.25 -1.27
N ARG A 138 3.63 19.57 -0.12
CA ARG A 138 2.49 19.32 0.76
C ARG A 138 1.85 20.60 1.29
N SER A 139 2.66 21.57 1.70
CA SER A 139 2.18 22.81 2.30
C SER A 139 1.54 23.77 1.31
N SER A 140 1.75 23.57 0.01
CA SER A 140 1.14 24.37 -1.05
C SER A 140 -0.24 23.88 -1.48
N ILE A 141 -0.65 22.68 -1.04
CA ILE A 141 -1.97 22.10 -1.35
C ILE A 141 -2.94 22.48 -0.23
N MET A 142 -3.74 23.52 -0.50
CA MET A 142 -4.65 24.11 0.48
C MET A 142 -5.66 23.09 1.01
N ASP A 143 -6.24 22.28 0.14
CA ASP A 143 -7.19 21.23 0.54
C ASP A 143 -6.59 20.21 1.50
N TYR A 144 -5.31 19.82 1.29
CA TYR A 144 -4.61 18.93 2.22
C TYR A 144 -4.54 19.54 3.63
N CYS A 145 -4.12 20.79 3.73
CA CYS A 145 -3.98 21.46 5.03
C CYS A 145 -5.32 21.59 5.76
N ASP A 146 -6.40 21.90 5.04
CA ASP A 146 -7.74 22.02 5.60
C ASP A 146 -8.28 20.68 6.10
N PHE A 147 -8.12 19.60 5.30
CA PHE A 147 -8.52 18.27 5.74
C PHE A 147 -7.65 17.77 6.91
N GLN A 148 -6.35 17.97 6.85
CA GLN A 148 -5.44 17.62 7.95
C GLN A 148 -5.88 18.28 9.25
N LYS A 149 -6.17 19.59 9.23
CA LYS A 149 -6.65 20.33 10.40
C LYS A 149 -7.93 19.70 10.97
N LYS A 150 -8.95 19.47 10.12
CA LYS A 150 -10.22 18.86 10.54
C LYS A 150 -10.04 17.47 11.15
N ILE A 151 -9.14 16.65 10.57
CA ILE A 151 -8.83 15.30 11.06
C ILE A 151 -8.17 15.37 12.43
N LEU A 152 -7.17 16.23 12.61
CA LEU A 152 -6.40 16.36 13.85
C LEU A 152 -7.22 16.98 14.99
N GLU A 153 -8.14 17.91 14.70
CA GLU A 153 -9.04 18.51 15.66
C GLU A 153 -10.17 17.53 16.08
N SER A 154 -10.41 16.47 15.30
CA SER A 154 -11.43 15.49 15.61
C SER A 154 -11.01 14.58 16.78
N LYS A 155 -11.89 14.43 17.78
CA LYS A 155 -11.65 13.52 18.91
C LYS A 155 -11.49 12.08 18.45
N ASN A 156 -12.41 11.61 17.61
CA ASN A 156 -12.40 10.29 16.99
C ASN A 156 -12.63 10.45 15.48
N SER A 157 -11.55 10.67 14.73
CA SER A 157 -11.59 10.74 13.27
C SER A 157 -11.65 9.33 12.66
N ILE A 158 -12.63 9.09 11.79
CA ILE A 158 -12.84 7.82 11.08
C ILE A 158 -12.50 8.02 9.61
N ALA A 159 -11.52 7.30 9.08
CA ALA A 159 -11.30 7.17 7.65
C ALA A 159 -12.17 6.04 7.11
N VAL A 160 -13.02 6.35 6.14
CA VAL A 160 -13.79 5.37 5.37
C VAL A 160 -13.24 5.38 3.94
N HIS A 161 -12.65 4.29 3.51
CA HIS A 161 -12.18 4.16 2.13
C HIS A 161 -13.15 3.30 1.32
N VAL A 162 -13.72 3.88 0.27
CA VAL A 162 -14.64 3.20 -0.66
C VAL A 162 -13.96 3.06 -2.02
N ARG A 163 -13.77 1.83 -2.49
CA ARG A 163 -13.13 1.52 -3.78
C ARG A 163 -14.09 0.72 -4.65
N ARG A 164 -14.36 1.22 -5.86
CA ARG A 164 -15.34 0.62 -6.76
C ARG A 164 -14.88 0.53 -8.22
N HIS A 165 -14.27 1.58 -8.74
CA HIS A 165 -14.09 1.81 -10.19
C HIS A 165 -13.38 0.67 -10.92
N ASP A 166 -12.18 0.30 -10.55
CA ASP A 166 -11.36 -0.74 -11.18
C ASP A 166 -11.41 -2.11 -10.45
N TYR A 167 -12.27 -2.23 -9.40
CA TYR A 167 -12.30 -3.37 -8.50
C TYR A 167 -13.38 -4.42 -8.83
N LYS A 168 -14.23 -4.19 -9.83
CA LYS A 168 -15.33 -5.11 -10.21
C LYS A 168 -14.86 -6.57 -10.40
N HIS A 169 -13.63 -6.77 -10.87
CA HIS A 169 -13.08 -8.11 -11.07
C HIS A 169 -12.62 -8.78 -9.76
N HIS A 170 -12.20 -7.99 -8.78
CA HIS A 170 -11.76 -8.48 -7.46
C HIS A 170 -12.89 -8.63 -6.45
N GLY A 171 -14.08 -8.16 -6.78
CA GLY A 171 -15.21 -7.97 -5.91
C GLY A 171 -15.24 -6.59 -5.29
N ILE A 172 -16.44 -6.09 -5.01
CA ILE A 172 -16.70 -4.75 -4.44
C ILE A 172 -17.29 -4.93 -3.05
N CYS A 173 -16.82 -4.11 -2.10
CA CYS A 173 -17.44 -4.07 -0.79
C CYS A 173 -18.86 -3.52 -0.87
N GLU A 174 -19.82 -4.23 -0.27
CA GLU A 174 -21.20 -3.81 -0.21
C GLU A 174 -21.42 -2.58 0.68
N GLU A 175 -22.48 -1.82 0.38
CA GLU A 175 -22.85 -0.67 1.22
C GLU A 175 -23.07 -1.08 2.68
N MET A 176 -23.71 -2.24 2.90
CA MET A 176 -23.97 -2.75 4.25
C MET A 176 -22.72 -2.98 5.07
N TYR A 177 -21.61 -3.40 4.43
CA TYR A 177 -20.32 -3.51 5.11
C TYR A 177 -19.89 -2.18 5.76
N TYR A 178 -20.01 -1.08 5.04
CA TYR A 178 -19.65 0.25 5.55
C TYR A 178 -20.62 0.72 6.61
N ILE A 179 -21.94 0.51 6.40
CA ILE A 179 -23.00 0.89 7.32
C ILE A 179 -22.85 0.16 8.65
N ASP A 180 -22.67 -1.16 8.62
CA ASP A 180 -22.52 -1.99 9.83
C ASP A 180 -21.24 -1.66 10.59
N SER A 181 -20.13 -1.46 9.85
CA SER A 181 -18.86 -1.02 10.43
C SER A 181 -19.00 0.32 11.16
N LEU A 182 -19.65 1.30 10.54
CA LEU A 182 -19.86 2.62 11.13
C LEU A 182 -20.82 2.58 12.34
N ASN A 183 -21.86 1.76 12.29
CA ASN A 183 -22.77 1.54 13.43
C ASN A 183 -22.00 0.91 14.61
N MET A 184 -21.16 -0.08 14.34
CA MET A 184 -20.32 -0.72 15.37
C MET A 184 -19.36 0.30 16.00
N ILE A 185 -18.73 1.14 15.19
CA ILE A 185 -17.84 2.20 15.69
C ILE A 185 -18.60 3.21 16.53
N LYS A 186 -19.75 3.72 16.07
CA LYS A 186 -20.55 4.73 16.81
C LYS A 186 -21.10 4.21 18.13
N ASN A 187 -21.35 2.92 18.24
CA ASN A 187 -21.79 2.31 19.51
C ASN A 187 -20.66 2.30 20.55
N ASN A 188 -19.40 2.24 20.11
CA ASN A 188 -18.23 2.15 21.00
C ASN A 188 -17.49 3.48 21.17
N PHE A 189 -17.60 4.41 20.22
CA PHE A 189 -16.89 5.68 20.23
C PHE A 189 -17.86 6.85 20.09
N LYS A 190 -17.78 7.81 21.01
CA LYS A 190 -18.53 9.08 20.94
C LYS A 190 -17.74 10.14 20.18
N ASP A 191 -18.43 11.21 19.76
CA ASP A 191 -17.81 12.37 19.10
C ASP A 191 -16.96 11.95 17.87
N THR A 192 -17.56 11.21 16.96
CA THR A 192 -16.93 10.69 15.76
C THR A 192 -17.16 11.61 14.57
N ASN A 193 -16.11 11.84 13.76
CA ASN A 193 -16.17 12.57 12.50
C ASN A 193 -15.72 11.62 11.36
N ILE A 194 -16.54 11.51 10.31
CA ILE A 194 -16.33 10.58 9.21
C ILE A 194 -15.74 11.31 8.01
N PHE A 195 -14.54 10.89 7.61
CA PHE A 195 -13.81 11.36 6.44
C PHE A 195 -13.82 10.25 5.38
N VAL A 196 -14.41 10.53 4.22
CA VAL A 196 -14.61 9.55 3.15
C VAL A 196 -13.61 9.78 2.03
N PHE A 197 -12.83 8.76 1.74
CA PHE A 197 -11.88 8.69 0.63
C PHE A 197 -12.42 7.72 -0.41
N SER A 198 -12.63 8.15 -1.64
CA SER A 198 -13.25 7.29 -2.65
C SER A 198 -12.87 7.71 -4.07
N ASP A 199 -12.82 6.73 -4.96
CA ASP A 199 -12.80 6.92 -6.41
C ASP A 199 -14.18 7.23 -7.01
N GLU A 200 -15.26 7.05 -6.21
CA GLU A 200 -16.64 7.45 -6.52
C GLU A 200 -17.22 8.32 -5.37
N PRO A 201 -16.74 9.56 -5.17
CA PRO A 201 -17.08 10.36 -3.98
C PRO A 201 -18.57 10.68 -3.85
N ASN A 202 -19.25 11.02 -4.96
CA ASN A 202 -20.67 11.35 -4.94
C ASN A 202 -21.54 10.13 -4.57
N TYR A 203 -21.20 8.96 -5.09
CA TYR A 203 -21.86 7.71 -4.72
C TYR A 203 -21.68 7.41 -3.24
N SER A 204 -20.45 7.52 -2.77
CA SER A 204 -20.09 7.22 -1.39
C SER A 204 -20.79 8.14 -0.39
N ASP A 205 -20.84 9.44 -0.67
CA ASP A 205 -21.57 10.42 0.14
C ASP A 205 -23.07 10.12 0.17
N HIS A 206 -23.65 9.80 -1.01
CA HIS A 206 -25.07 9.55 -1.13
C HIS A 206 -25.55 8.37 -0.29
N PHE A 207 -24.94 7.19 -0.40
CA PHE A 207 -25.40 6.03 0.34
C PHE A 207 -25.15 6.17 1.86
N LEU A 208 -24.05 6.78 2.26
CA LEU A 208 -23.75 6.99 3.66
C LEU A 208 -24.71 8.00 4.31
N ARG A 209 -25.04 9.09 3.60
CA ARG A 209 -26.04 10.06 4.09
C ARG A 209 -27.46 9.48 4.15
N ASN A 210 -27.83 8.66 3.18
CA ASN A 210 -29.12 7.95 3.22
C ASN A 210 -29.23 6.98 4.41
N ALA A 211 -28.09 6.43 4.84
CA ALA A 211 -27.99 5.61 6.06
C ALA A 211 -27.90 6.45 7.36
N GLY A 212 -28.01 7.78 7.29
CA GLY A 212 -28.03 8.68 8.44
C GLY A 212 -26.66 9.11 8.96
N PHE A 213 -25.57 8.92 8.19
CA PHE A 213 -24.25 9.38 8.57
C PHE A 213 -23.94 10.77 8.00
N GLN A 214 -23.38 11.63 8.84
CA GLN A 214 -22.78 12.89 8.37
C GLN A 214 -21.33 12.62 7.96
N THR A 215 -21.00 12.95 6.73
CA THR A 215 -19.71 12.64 6.11
C THR A 215 -19.01 13.89 5.61
N THR A 216 -17.69 13.85 5.58
CA THR A 216 -16.82 14.82 4.88
C THR A 216 -16.14 14.08 3.76
N ILE A 217 -16.47 14.40 2.51
CA ILE A 217 -15.74 13.89 1.36
C ILE A 217 -14.35 14.50 1.36
N THR A 218 -13.35 13.67 1.29
CA THR A 218 -11.96 14.02 1.53
C THR A 218 -11.10 13.56 0.35
N GLY A 219 -10.23 14.42 -0.10
CA GLY A 219 -9.26 14.16 -1.15
C GLY A 219 -8.64 15.46 -1.62
N CYS A 220 -7.31 15.46 -1.80
CA CYS A 220 -6.56 16.65 -2.22
C CYS A 220 -5.96 16.50 -3.63
N GLY A 221 -6.29 15.39 -4.33
CA GLY A 221 -5.84 15.15 -5.71
C GLY A 221 -4.40 14.62 -5.84
N ASP A 222 -3.72 14.33 -4.71
CA ASP A 222 -2.45 13.60 -4.70
C ASP A 222 -2.60 12.34 -3.84
N ASP A 223 -2.48 11.19 -4.49
CA ASP A 223 -2.72 9.88 -3.85
C ASP A 223 -1.82 9.61 -2.63
N LEU A 224 -0.57 10.13 -2.59
CA LEU A 224 0.30 9.96 -1.42
C LEU A 224 -0.12 10.85 -0.26
N LEU A 225 -0.60 12.06 -0.55
CA LEU A 225 -1.11 12.96 0.47
C LEU A 225 -2.46 12.47 1.00
N ASP A 226 -3.32 11.95 0.15
CA ASP A 226 -4.57 11.30 0.58
C ASP A 226 -4.29 10.06 1.45
N LEU A 227 -3.28 9.26 1.11
CA LEU A 227 -2.81 8.15 1.95
C LEU A 227 -2.36 8.65 3.33
N LEU A 228 -1.67 9.79 3.39
CA LEU A 228 -1.24 10.40 4.64
C LEU A 228 -2.43 10.94 5.46
N LEU A 229 -3.45 11.51 4.82
CA LEU A 229 -4.69 11.93 5.50
C LEU A 229 -5.42 10.73 6.11
N ILE A 230 -5.51 9.61 5.37
CA ILE A 230 -6.04 8.34 5.92
C ILE A 230 -5.22 7.92 7.15
N ALA A 231 -3.88 7.95 7.05
CA ALA A 231 -2.99 7.55 8.13
C ALA A 231 -3.02 8.48 9.36
N GLN A 232 -3.60 9.66 9.27
CA GLN A 232 -3.79 10.58 10.39
C GLN A 232 -5.12 10.37 11.12
N CYS A 233 -6.05 9.61 10.54
CA CYS A 233 -7.27 9.22 11.22
C CYS A 233 -6.97 8.19 12.31
N LYS A 234 -7.84 8.15 13.34
CA LYS A 234 -7.69 7.26 14.50
C LYS A 234 -8.39 5.92 14.32
N ILE A 235 -9.41 5.88 13.48
CA ILE A 235 -10.26 4.71 13.23
C ILE A 235 -10.36 4.51 11.71
N HIS A 236 -10.35 3.26 11.25
CA HIS A 236 -10.35 2.95 9.83
C HIS A 236 -11.41 1.92 9.49
N VAL A 237 -12.20 2.21 8.44
CA VAL A 237 -13.04 1.26 7.72
C VAL A 237 -12.47 1.16 6.30
N ILE A 238 -11.72 0.11 6.02
CA ILE A 238 -10.98 -0.01 4.78
C ILE A 238 -11.73 -0.84 3.74
N ALA A 239 -11.60 -0.49 2.45
CA ALA A 239 -12.01 -1.36 1.36
C ALA A 239 -11.04 -2.55 1.23
N ASN A 240 -11.37 -3.52 0.37
CA ASN A 240 -10.49 -4.60 -0.06
C ASN A 240 -9.34 -4.09 -0.98
N SER A 241 -8.66 -3.04 -0.53
CA SER A 241 -7.63 -2.32 -1.27
C SER A 241 -6.34 -2.16 -0.46
N THR A 242 -5.23 -2.58 -1.05
CA THR A 242 -3.89 -2.38 -0.46
C THR A 242 -3.57 -0.92 -0.17
N TYR A 243 -4.22 0.01 -0.87
CA TYR A 243 -4.09 1.45 -0.62
C TYR A 243 -4.57 1.82 0.78
N SER A 244 -5.82 1.50 1.12
CA SER A 244 -6.36 1.79 2.46
C SER A 244 -5.78 0.89 3.54
N TRP A 245 -5.33 -0.32 3.19
CA TRP A 245 -4.57 -1.17 4.09
C TRP A 245 -3.30 -0.44 4.57
N TRP A 246 -2.54 0.17 3.64
CA TRP A 246 -1.37 0.97 3.99
C TRP A 246 -1.74 2.25 4.75
N GLY A 247 -2.85 2.89 4.44
CA GLY A 247 -3.34 4.02 5.22
C GLY A 247 -3.51 3.67 6.70
N ALA A 248 -4.15 2.53 6.99
CA ALA A 248 -4.32 2.02 8.34
C ALA A 248 -2.99 1.57 8.98
N MET A 249 -2.08 0.94 8.22
CA MET A 249 -0.76 0.51 8.73
C MET A 249 0.18 1.66 9.06
N LEU A 250 0.10 2.77 8.35
CA LEU A 250 0.90 3.97 8.61
C LEU A 250 0.33 4.80 9.77
N SER A 251 -0.84 4.46 10.28
CA SER A 251 -1.52 5.15 11.39
C SER A 251 -1.14 4.57 12.75
N GLU A 252 -1.52 5.30 13.80
CA GLU A 252 -1.60 4.79 15.17
C GLU A 252 -3.07 4.42 15.46
N SER A 253 -3.64 3.56 14.62
CA SER A 253 -5.05 3.21 14.65
C SER A 253 -5.47 2.55 15.96
N ILE A 254 -6.56 3.05 16.56
CA ILE A 254 -7.18 2.42 17.75
C ILE A 254 -8.20 1.35 17.37
N CYS A 255 -8.69 1.37 16.12
CA CYS A 255 -9.61 0.37 15.58
C CYS A 255 -9.52 0.36 14.05
N THR A 256 -9.33 -0.80 13.46
CA THR A 256 -9.39 -1.00 12.01
C THR A 256 -10.34 -2.13 11.69
N ILE A 257 -11.30 -1.86 10.80
CA ILE A 257 -12.26 -2.82 10.28
C ILE A 257 -11.93 -3.08 8.81
N TYR A 258 -11.88 -4.37 8.41
CA TYR A 258 -11.58 -4.78 7.04
C TYR A 258 -12.59 -5.81 6.53
N PRO A 259 -12.83 -5.86 5.18
CA PRO A 259 -13.80 -6.76 4.59
C PRO A 259 -13.21 -8.18 4.43
N LYS A 260 -14.06 -9.20 4.56
CA LYS A 260 -13.74 -10.60 4.28
C LYS A 260 -14.90 -11.26 3.51
N PRO A 261 -14.63 -11.96 2.38
CA PRO A 261 -13.31 -12.21 1.82
C PRO A 261 -12.61 -10.91 1.38
N TRP A 262 -11.26 -10.92 1.28
CA TRP A 262 -10.52 -9.77 0.77
C TRP A 262 -10.62 -9.63 -0.76
N SER A 263 -10.74 -10.73 -1.46
CA SER A 263 -10.92 -10.77 -2.91
C SER A 263 -11.65 -12.05 -3.30
N LEU A 264 -12.47 -11.96 -4.35
CA LEU A 264 -13.17 -13.13 -4.92
C LEU A 264 -12.25 -13.97 -5.81
N VAL A 265 -11.13 -13.42 -6.26
CA VAL A 265 -10.22 -14.07 -7.24
C VAL A 265 -8.96 -14.60 -6.57
N HIS A 266 -8.42 -13.86 -5.58
CA HIS A 266 -7.17 -14.21 -4.92
C HIS A 266 -7.33 -14.12 -3.41
N GLN A 267 -6.93 -15.17 -2.71
CA GLN A 267 -6.85 -15.13 -1.25
C GLN A 267 -5.52 -14.49 -0.86
N PRO A 268 -5.53 -13.49 0.02
CA PRO A 268 -4.30 -12.91 0.55
C PRO A 268 -3.56 -13.92 1.45
N SER A 269 -2.29 -13.64 1.74
CA SER A 269 -1.57 -14.36 2.78
C SER A 269 -2.38 -14.34 4.10
N THR A 270 -2.40 -15.44 4.83
CA THR A 270 -3.04 -15.53 6.15
C THR A 270 -2.41 -14.56 7.17
N THR A 271 -1.20 -14.11 6.90
CA THR A 271 -0.44 -13.15 7.71
C THR A 271 -0.51 -11.72 7.18
N MET A 272 -1.39 -11.43 6.22
CA MET A 272 -1.52 -10.07 5.69
C MET A 272 -2.13 -9.08 6.69
N PHE A 273 -3.02 -9.54 7.56
CA PHE A 273 -3.75 -8.66 8.46
C PHE A 273 -3.21 -8.73 9.89
N PRO A 274 -2.99 -7.56 10.55
CA PRO A 274 -2.69 -7.53 11.97
C PRO A 274 -3.78 -8.22 12.81
N VAL A 275 -3.38 -8.95 13.84
CA VAL A 275 -4.31 -9.74 14.68
C VAL A 275 -5.33 -8.90 15.45
N ASN A 276 -5.06 -7.62 15.61
CA ASN A 276 -5.97 -6.67 16.28
C ASN A 276 -6.93 -5.95 15.32
N TRP A 277 -6.90 -6.27 14.02
CA TRP A 277 -7.90 -5.75 13.07
C TRP A 277 -9.15 -6.62 13.08
N HIS A 278 -10.31 -6.01 12.86
CA HIS A 278 -11.62 -6.65 12.90
C HIS A 278 -12.13 -6.98 11.49
N ALA A 279 -12.35 -8.26 11.23
CA ALA A 279 -12.94 -8.71 9.97
C ALA A 279 -14.47 -8.63 10.00
N ILE A 280 -15.09 -8.19 8.91
CA ILE A 280 -16.53 -8.34 8.66
C ILE A 280 -16.70 -9.39 7.53
N GLU A 281 -17.33 -10.51 7.85
CA GLU A 281 -17.60 -11.61 6.89
C GLU A 281 -18.70 -11.22 5.90
N GLY A 282 -18.64 -11.79 4.68
CA GLY A 282 -19.63 -11.57 3.63
C GLY A 282 -19.65 -10.15 3.05
N ALA A 283 -18.58 -9.40 3.26
CA ALA A 283 -18.50 -7.97 2.94
C ALA A 283 -18.26 -7.67 1.45
N VAL A 284 -17.84 -8.66 0.65
CA VAL A 284 -17.42 -8.49 -0.76
C VAL A 284 -18.23 -9.40 -1.67
N GLN A 285 -18.81 -8.82 -2.73
CA GLN A 285 -19.54 -9.49 -3.81
C GLN A 285 -18.99 -9.15 -5.18
#